data_90a54549d26891d6861eeddd16481ba7
#
_entry.id   90a54549d26891d6861eeddd16481ba7
#
_cell.length_a   1.000
_cell.length_b   1.000
_cell.length_c   1.000
_cell.angle_alpha   90.00
_cell.angle_beta   90.00
_cell.angle_gamma   90.00
#
_symmetry.space_group_name_H-M   'P 1'
#
loop_
_entity.id
_entity.type
_entity.pdbx_description
1 polymer ?
#
loop_
_entity_poly.entity_id
_entity_poly.type
_entity_poly.pdbx_seq_one_letter_code
_entity_poly.pdbx_strand_id
1 'polypeptide(L)'
;MTFRLYLLPISLLAFLSTSYADSSPTESIYDWTGVYVGGFVGGATSANTNTTDPYRPSNGNWWSSPYTAPYSYTTSASFIGGGTVGYNWQIGKTPYLIGLEGEYGYLSMEGSGIDPNNAAWNVANPSASSVSATHNTKIGGNYGLVGGRIGYAFDKTLFYIKSGAVFTKTQTNYSDGNFLNTSGSSNTPGYAIGAGVEYALPTKWFKLAKNISIKTEYLYFGINRIQTSSGNNFNGNLYTTTDSISGIHTAKIGVNYKF
;
A
#
# COMPACT_ATOMS: atom_id res chain seq x y z
N MET A 1 23.88 9.12 19.45
CA MET A 1 23.02 7.94 19.42
C MET A 1 22.87 7.52 17.96
N THR A 2 23.66 6.53 17.54
CA THR A 2 23.87 6.19 16.12
C THR A 2 22.76 5.27 15.63
N PHE A 3 21.90 5.75 14.77
CA PHE A 3 20.88 4.93 14.09
C PHE A 3 21.56 4.03 13.04
N ARG A 4 21.58 2.73 13.31
CA ARG A 4 21.95 1.71 12.33
C ARG A 4 20.72 1.42 11.45
N LEU A 5 20.77 1.90 10.24
CA LEU A 5 19.87 1.54 9.16
C LEU A 5 20.13 0.07 8.79
N TYR A 6 19.25 -0.83 9.18
CA TYR A 6 19.28 -2.22 8.68
C TYR A 6 18.65 -2.23 7.29
N LEU A 7 19.49 -2.08 6.28
CA LEU A 7 19.19 -2.49 4.92
C LEU A 7 19.11 -4.03 4.91
N LEU A 8 17.91 -4.58 4.89
CA LEU A 8 17.69 -5.97 4.52
C LEU A 8 18.13 -6.13 3.05
N PRO A 9 19.11 -6.99 2.74
CA PRO A 9 19.42 -7.30 1.37
C PRO A 9 18.25 -8.06 0.77
N ILE A 10 17.54 -7.43 -0.16
CA ILE A 10 16.70 -8.15 -1.12
C ILE A 10 17.69 -8.95 -1.95
N SER A 11 17.95 -10.18 -1.55
CA SER A 11 18.66 -11.15 -2.38
C SER A 11 17.74 -11.49 -3.53
N LEU A 12 17.89 -10.73 -4.61
CA LEU A 12 17.41 -11.09 -5.95
C LEU A 12 18.16 -12.38 -6.31
N LEU A 13 17.52 -13.54 -6.10
CA LEU A 13 18.01 -14.81 -6.59
C LEU A 13 17.99 -14.73 -8.11
N ALA A 14 19.08 -14.24 -8.68
CA ALA A 14 19.37 -14.37 -10.09
C ALA A 14 19.69 -15.85 -10.34
N PHE A 15 18.69 -16.60 -10.79
CA PHE A 15 18.95 -17.87 -11.46
C PHE A 15 19.63 -17.56 -12.80
N LEU A 16 20.95 -17.42 -12.77
CA LEU A 16 21.80 -17.50 -13.94
C LEU A 16 21.82 -18.96 -14.39
N SER A 17 20.82 -19.37 -15.18
CA SER A 17 20.96 -20.55 -16.00
C SER A 17 21.94 -20.21 -17.12
N THR A 18 23.13 -20.78 -17.06
CA THR A 18 24.05 -20.83 -18.20
C THR A 18 23.38 -21.64 -19.30
N SER A 19 22.72 -20.96 -20.21
CA SER A 19 22.24 -21.60 -21.43
C SER A 19 23.43 -21.84 -22.34
N TYR A 20 23.81 -23.10 -22.49
CA TYR A 20 24.56 -23.56 -23.66
C TYR A 20 23.74 -23.21 -24.91
N ALA A 21 24.32 -22.44 -25.81
CA ALA A 21 23.75 -22.16 -27.12
C ALA A 21 23.77 -23.48 -27.94
N ASP A 22 22.72 -24.26 -27.78
CA ASP A 22 22.37 -25.30 -28.72
C ASP A 22 21.44 -24.65 -29.74
N SER A 23 21.78 -24.76 -31.02
CA SER A 23 21.02 -24.26 -32.18
C SER A 23 19.75 -25.10 -32.35
N SER A 24 18.79 -24.92 -31.47
CA SER A 24 17.46 -25.53 -31.49
C SER A 24 16.44 -24.52 -32.06
N PRO A 25 15.37 -25.01 -32.69
CA PRO A 25 14.41 -24.16 -33.41
C PRO A 25 13.89 -23.05 -32.52
N THR A 26 13.74 -21.88 -33.09
CA THR A 26 13.19 -20.67 -32.44
C THR A 26 11.97 -21.05 -31.60
N GLU A 27 12.14 -21.26 -30.28
CA GLU A 27 11.02 -21.51 -29.39
C GLU A 27 10.09 -20.33 -29.53
N SER A 28 8.86 -20.61 -29.94
CA SER A 28 7.84 -19.56 -30.09
C SER A 28 7.57 -18.93 -28.75
N ILE A 29 7.77 -17.61 -28.66
CA ILE A 29 7.39 -16.83 -27.50
C ILE A 29 5.96 -17.22 -27.10
N TYR A 30 5.74 -17.49 -25.82
CA TYR A 30 4.40 -17.78 -25.30
C TYR A 30 3.44 -16.64 -25.65
N ASP A 31 2.29 -16.97 -26.20
CA ASP A 31 1.25 -15.99 -26.49
C ASP A 31 0.55 -15.55 -25.18
N TRP A 32 0.83 -14.33 -24.78
CA TRP A 32 0.22 -13.71 -23.61
C TRP A 32 -1.13 -13.04 -23.89
N THR A 33 -1.56 -12.97 -25.14
CA THR A 33 -2.82 -12.31 -25.52
C THR A 33 -4.01 -13.07 -24.95
N GLY A 34 -4.95 -12.35 -24.38
CA GLY A 34 -6.22 -12.89 -23.88
C GLY A 34 -6.67 -12.31 -22.58
N VAL A 35 -7.89 -12.66 -22.21
CA VAL A 35 -8.50 -12.39 -20.91
C VAL A 35 -7.87 -13.32 -19.89
N TYR A 36 -7.64 -12.82 -18.69
CA TYR A 36 -7.21 -13.65 -17.57
C TYR A 36 -7.93 -13.23 -16.28
N VAL A 37 -8.06 -14.19 -15.38
CA VAL A 37 -8.49 -13.97 -14.00
C VAL A 37 -7.45 -14.59 -13.06
N GLY A 38 -7.30 -14.04 -11.87
CA GLY A 38 -6.33 -14.55 -10.93
C GLY A 38 -6.63 -14.21 -9.50
N GLY A 39 -5.81 -14.77 -8.61
CA GLY A 39 -5.80 -14.46 -7.20
C GLY A 39 -4.38 -14.19 -6.73
N PHE A 40 -4.25 -13.41 -5.67
CA PHE A 40 -2.96 -13.08 -5.07
C PHE A 40 -3.04 -12.96 -3.56
N VAL A 41 -1.89 -13.17 -2.94
CA VAL A 41 -1.64 -12.93 -1.52
C VAL A 41 -0.28 -12.25 -1.36
N GLY A 42 -0.08 -11.56 -0.24
CA GLY A 42 1.20 -10.89 -0.01
C GLY A 42 1.26 -10.11 1.29
N GLY A 43 2.23 -9.25 1.37
CA GLY A 43 2.47 -8.34 2.49
C GLY A 43 2.43 -6.87 2.04
N ALA A 44 2.08 -6.01 2.98
CA ALA A 44 2.08 -4.56 2.82
C ALA A 44 2.73 -3.90 4.03
N THR A 45 3.45 -2.81 3.80
CA THR A 45 4.07 -2.00 4.85
C THR A 45 4.00 -0.52 4.48
N SER A 46 3.96 0.35 5.48
CA SER A 46 3.99 1.80 5.24
C SER A 46 5.31 2.23 4.64
N ALA A 47 5.27 3.15 3.69
CA ALA A 47 6.46 3.75 3.10
C ALA A 47 7.22 4.63 4.11
N ASN A 48 6.49 5.33 4.97
CA ASN A 48 7.01 6.20 6.01
C ASN A 48 6.10 6.19 7.25
N THR A 49 6.47 6.96 8.24
CA THR A 49 5.64 7.22 9.41
C THR A 49 4.48 8.15 9.05
N ASN A 50 3.31 7.91 9.64
CA ASN A 50 2.24 8.89 9.61
C ASN A 50 2.61 10.07 10.49
N THR A 51 2.37 11.27 10.00
CA THR A 51 2.60 12.50 10.76
C THR A 51 1.26 13.13 11.06
N THR A 52 1.02 13.38 12.33
CA THR A 52 -0.15 14.11 12.82
C THR A 52 0.27 15.51 13.22
N ASP A 53 -0.43 16.49 12.67
CA ASP A 53 -0.36 17.88 13.13
C ASP A 53 -1.53 18.10 14.07
N PRO A 54 -1.28 18.18 15.39
CA PRO A 54 -2.32 18.43 16.34
C PRO A 54 -2.87 19.84 16.15
N TYR A 55 -4.12 19.96 16.32
CA TYR A 55 -4.94 21.08 15.95
C TYR A 55 -4.63 22.38 16.70
N ARG A 56 -4.78 23.48 15.97
CA ARG A 56 -4.93 24.82 16.52
C ARG A 56 -6.40 25.24 16.44
N PRO A 57 -7.07 25.55 17.57
CA PRO A 57 -8.42 26.07 17.52
C PRO A 57 -8.49 27.32 16.66
N SER A 58 -9.47 27.43 15.77
CA SER A 58 -9.74 28.65 15.02
C SER A 58 -9.95 29.89 15.91
N ASN A 59 -10.21 29.67 17.21
CA ASN A 59 -10.47 30.69 18.22
C ASN A 59 -9.33 30.84 19.24
N GLY A 60 -8.18 30.20 19.06
CA GLY A 60 -6.93 30.58 19.70
C GLY A 60 -6.67 30.19 21.15
N ASN A 61 -7.52 29.45 21.88
CA ASN A 61 -7.44 29.55 23.34
C ASN A 61 -7.11 28.29 24.15
N TRP A 62 -6.99 27.08 23.62
CA TRP A 62 -6.75 25.92 24.51
C TRP A 62 -5.44 25.20 24.32
N TRP A 63 -4.88 25.17 23.12
CA TRP A 63 -3.63 24.50 22.84
C TRP A 63 -2.70 25.46 22.07
N SER A 64 -2.23 26.48 22.74
CA SER A 64 -1.18 27.33 22.20
C SER A 64 0.19 26.66 22.38
N SER A 65 1.13 26.93 21.45
CA SER A 65 2.54 26.61 21.64
C SER A 65 2.96 26.74 23.12
N PRO A 66 3.64 25.71 23.73
CA PRO A 66 4.48 24.72 23.07
C PRO A 66 3.87 23.33 22.82
N TYR A 67 2.58 23.14 23.03
CA TYR A 67 1.94 21.82 23.10
C TYR A 67 1.31 21.35 21.78
N THR A 68 1.69 21.91 20.67
CA THR A 68 1.13 21.65 19.33
C THR A 68 2.17 21.19 18.31
N ALA A 69 3.25 20.53 18.76
CA ALA A 69 4.26 20.05 17.86
C ALA A 69 3.75 18.82 17.07
N PRO A 70 3.95 18.78 15.74
CA PRO A 70 3.68 17.59 14.95
C PRO A 70 4.46 16.37 15.48
N TYR A 71 3.83 15.22 15.46
CA TYR A 71 4.46 13.97 15.85
C TYR A 71 4.18 12.87 14.84
N SER A 72 4.97 11.81 14.89
CA SER A 72 4.90 10.73 13.92
C SER A 72 4.82 9.38 14.61
N TYR A 73 4.09 8.46 14.01
CA TYR A 73 3.98 7.07 14.43
C TYR A 73 3.94 6.15 13.21
N THR A 74 4.27 4.88 13.40
CA THR A 74 4.30 3.88 12.33
C THR A 74 3.01 3.07 12.32
N THR A 75 2.61 2.63 11.11
CA THR A 75 1.60 1.57 10.96
C THR A 75 2.28 0.22 10.89
N SER A 76 1.59 -0.80 11.41
CA SER A 76 2.07 -2.19 11.37
C SER A 76 2.08 -2.71 9.93
N ALA A 77 2.98 -3.65 9.65
CA ALA A 77 2.88 -4.45 8.45
C ALA A 77 1.59 -5.27 8.45
N SER A 78 1.04 -5.51 7.26
CA SER A 78 -0.25 -6.19 7.10
C SER A 78 -0.20 -7.19 5.96
N PHE A 79 -1.14 -8.12 6.00
CA PHE A 79 -1.49 -8.99 4.89
C PHE A 79 -2.24 -8.21 3.81
N ILE A 80 -1.99 -8.55 2.55
CA ILE A 80 -2.76 -8.11 1.39
C ILE A 80 -3.18 -9.34 0.57
N GLY A 81 -4.41 -9.38 0.09
CA GLY A 81 -4.89 -10.46 -0.75
C GLY A 81 -6.15 -10.10 -1.50
N GLY A 82 -6.37 -10.76 -2.63
CA GLY A 82 -7.52 -10.46 -3.48
C GLY A 82 -7.52 -11.19 -4.81
N GLY A 83 -8.36 -10.68 -5.72
CA GLY A 83 -8.50 -11.17 -7.07
C GLY A 83 -8.12 -10.13 -8.12
N THR A 84 -7.77 -10.61 -9.30
CA THR A 84 -7.47 -9.78 -10.46
C THR A 84 -8.27 -10.25 -11.66
N VAL A 85 -8.59 -9.31 -12.55
CA VAL A 85 -9.10 -9.58 -13.89
C VAL A 85 -8.39 -8.65 -14.85
N GLY A 86 -8.00 -9.14 -16.01
CA GLY A 86 -7.31 -8.31 -16.97
C GLY A 86 -7.36 -8.87 -18.39
N TYR A 87 -6.85 -8.06 -19.29
CA TYR A 87 -6.64 -8.40 -20.69
C TYR A 87 -5.25 -7.98 -21.13
N ASN A 88 -4.55 -8.87 -21.78
CA ASN A 88 -3.29 -8.60 -22.43
C ASN A 88 -3.44 -8.58 -23.94
N TRP A 89 -2.71 -7.70 -24.54
CA TRP A 89 -2.54 -7.66 -26.00
C TRP A 89 -1.04 -7.66 -26.31
N GLN A 90 -0.54 -8.77 -26.84
CA GLN A 90 0.81 -8.89 -27.38
C GLN A 90 0.84 -8.31 -28.79
N ILE A 91 1.77 -7.42 -29.08
CA ILE A 91 1.82 -6.67 -30.33
C ILE A 91 2.35 -7.58 -31.44
N GLY A 92 1.46 -8.18 -32.22
CA GLY A 92 1.83 -9.09 -33.29
C GLY A 92 2.67 -10.27 -32.81
N LYS A 93 3.79 -10.56 -33.49
CA LYS A 93 4.76 -11.59 -33.10
C LYS A 93 5.94 -11.00 -32.30
N THR A 94 5.81 -9.79 -31.77
CA THR A 94 6.87 -9.15 -31.01
C THR A 94 6.84 -9.58 -29.54
N PRO A 95 7.94 -9.40 -28.80
CA PRO A 95 7.94 -9.65 -27.37
C PRO A 95 7.20 -8.59 -26.54
N TYR A 96 6.73 -7.51 -27.15
CA TYR A 96 6.09 -6.41 -26.45
C TYR A 96 4.61 -6.65 -26.20
N LEU A 97 4.16 -6.26 -25.04
CA LEU A 97 2.79 -6.45 -24.56
C LEU A 97 2.28 -5.17 -23.88
N ILE A 98 1.02 -4.89 -24.12
CA ILE A 98 0.26 -3.92 -23.32
C ILE A 98 -0.94 -4.64 -22.71
N GLY A 99 -1.38 -4.18 -21.53
CA GLY A 99 -2.53 -4.79 -20.87
C GLY A 99 -3.26 -3.82 -19.96
N LEU A 100 -4.49 -4.19 -19.65
CA LEU A 100 -5.31 -3.54 -18.63
C LEU A 100 -5.60 -4.56 -17.53
N GLU A 101 -5.56 -4.13 -16.29
CA GLU A 101 -5.83 -4.99 -15.14
C GLU A 101 -6.63 -4.24 -14.08
N GLY A 102 -7.67 -4.89 -13.56
CA GLY A 102 -8.39 -4.51 -12.36
C GLY A 102 -8.06 -5.45 -11.22
N GLU A 103 -7.90 -4.92 -10.02
CA GLU A 103 -7.76 -5.68 -8.78
C GLU A 103 -8.85 -5.26 -7.80
N TYR A 104 -9.36 -6.24 -7.07
CA TYR A 104 -10.16 -6.02 -5.88
C TYR A 104 -9.64 -6.91 -4.76
N GLY A 105 -9.37 -6.31 -3.61
CA GLY A 105 -8.75 -7.03 -2.52
C GLY A 105 -8.96 -6.39 -1.15
N TYR A 106 -8.34 -7.01 -0.17
CA TYR A 106 -8.35 -6.58 1.21
C TYR A 106 -6.93 -6.23 1.66
N LEU A 107 -6.80 -5.11 2.37
CA LEU A 107 -5.59 -4.62 3.01
C LEU A 107 -6.00 -3.90 4.28
N SER A 108 -5.42 -4.21 5.44
CA SER A 108 -5.73 -3.49 6.68
C SER A 108 -4.46 -3.22 7.47
N MET A 109 -4.03 -1.98 7.48
CA MET A 109 -2.88 -1.49 8.23
C MET A 109 -3.39 -0.60 9.36
N GLU A 110 -2.89 -0.85 10.56
CA GLU A 110 -3.28 -0.09 11.75
C GLU A 110 -2.02 0.47 12.42
N GLY A 111 -2.13 1.68 12.91
CA GLY A 111 -1.09 2.34 13.68
C GLY A 111 -1.68 3.17 14.80
N SER A 112 -0.95 3.29 15.87
CA SER A 112 -1.31 4.16 16.99
C SER A 112 -0.09 4.93 17.47
N GLY A 113 -0.34 6.14 17.93
CA GLY A 113 0.64 7.00 18.55
C GLY A 113 0.08 7.65 19.81
N ILE A 114 0.95 7.85 20.80
CA ILE A 114 0.63 8.68 21.96
C ILE A 114 1.07 10.10 21.59
N ASP A 115 0.17 11.07 21.84
CA ASP A 115 0.48 12.48 21.63
C ASP A 115 1.52 12.94 22.67
N PRO A 116 2.75 13.27 22.27
CA PRO A 116 3.79 13.69 23.20
C PRO A 116 3.51 15.05 23.85
N ASN A 117 2.62 15.85 23.26
CA ASN A 117 2.27 17.17 23.78
C ASN A 117 1.52 17.05 25.11
N ASN A 118 0.78 15.95 25.33
CA ASN A 118 0.08 15.72 26.60
C ASN A 118 1.04 15.48 27.77
N ALA A 119 2.14 14.80 27.54
CA ALA A 119 3.15 14.62 28.58
C ALA A 119 3.75 15.96 29.01
N ALA A 120 4.04 16.85 28.06
CA ALA A 120 4.53 18.20 28.32
C ALA A 120 3.47 19.03 29.07
N TRP A 121 2.19 18.93 28.69
CA TRP A 121 1.09 19.62 29.37
C TRP A 121 0.91 19.14 30.81
N ASN A 122 0.94 17.83 31.06
CA ASN A 122 0.83 17.24 32.40
C ASN A 122 1.96 17.71 33.33
N VAL A 123 3.18 17.82 32.82
CA VAL A 123 4.32 18.37 33.59
C VAL A 123 4.11 19.83 33.96
N ALA A 124 3.58 20.63 33.03
CA ALA A 124 3.30 22.05 33.28
C ALA A 124 2.08 22.30 34.17
N ASN A 125 1.17 21.32 34.29
CA ASN A 125 -0.09 21.44 35.03
C ASN A 125 -0.29 20.27 36.01
N PRO A 126 0.57 20.11 37.04
CA PRO A 126 0.56 18.92 37.90
C PRO A 126 -0.69 18.80 38.77
N SER A 127 -1.44 19.89 38.93
CA SER A 127 -2.71 19.92 39.70
C SER A 127 -3.94 19.60 38.84
N ALA A 128 -3.79 19.47 37.53
CA ALA A 128 -4.87 19.08 36.65
C ALA A 128 -4.92 17.54 36.48
N SER A 129 -6.08 17.03 36.08
CA SER A 129 -6.18 15.62 35.71
C SER A 129 -5.20 15.32 34.59
N SER A 130 -4.42 14.25 34.73
CA SER A 130 -3.46 13.84 33.69
C SER A 130 -4.21 13.46 32.40
N VAL A 131 -3.73 13.97 31.28
CA VAL A 131 -4.28 13.70 29.95
C VAL A 131 -3.37 12.70 29.25
N SER A 132 -3.95 11.68 28.64
CA SER A 132 -3.24 10.71 27.82
C SER A 132 -3.99 10.59 26.51
N ALA A 133 -3.57 11.35 25.52
CA ALA A 133 -4.20 11.30 24.22
C ALA A 133 -3.54 10.25 23.33
N THR A 134 -4.40 9.53 22.63
CA THR A 134 -4.01 8.52 21.65
C THR A 134 -4.57 8.87 20.29
N HIS A 135 -3.77 8.63 19.27
CA HIS A 135 -4.15 8.75 17.87
C HIS A 135 -4.08 7.37 17.22
N ASN A 136 -5.16 6.98 16.58
CA ASN A 136 -5.24 5.71 15.87
C ASN A 136 -5.56 5.97 14.41
N THR A 137 -4.77 5.37 13.53
CA THR A 137 -5.01 5.40 12.08
C THR A 137 -5.20 3.98 11.56
N LYS A 138 -6.23 3.81 10.74
CA LYS A 138 -6.46 2.59 9.98
C LYS A 138 -6.51 2.92 8.49
N ILE A 139 -5.68 2.24 7.71
CA ILE A 139 -5.61 2.40 6.27
C ILE A 139 -6.05 1.07 5.64
N GLY A 140 -7.05 1.11 4.76
CA GLY A 140 -7.51 -0.06 4.04
C GLY A 140 -8.89 -0.55 4.44
N GLY A 141 -9.04 -1.83 4.51
CA GLY A 141 -10.25 -2.58 4.35
C GLY A 141 -10.28 -3.12 2.92
N ASN A 142 -11.40 -3.02 2.24
CA ASN A 142 -11.43 -3.33 0.82
C ASN A 142 -10.73 -2.22 0.01
N TYR A 143 -9.99 -2.61 -1.01
CA TYR A 143 -9.42 -1.69 -1.97
C TYR A 143 -9.69 -2.13 -3.40
N GLY A 144 -9.71 -1.19 -4.32
CA GLY A 144 -9.78 -1.42 -5.75
C GLY A 144 -8.61 -0.77 -6.45
N LEU A 145 -8.12 -1.39 -7.51
CA LEU A 145 -7.09 -0.83 -8.39
C LEU A 145 -7.51 -1.06 -9.84
N VAL A 146 -7.34 -0.04 -10.66
CA VAL A 146 -7.48 -0.11 -12.12
C VAL A 146 -6.23 0.49 -12.74
N GLY A 147 -5.56 -0.26 -13.63
CA GLY A 147 -4.32 0.19 -14.21
C GLY A 147 -3.97 -0.47 -15.53
N GLY A 148 -2.94 0.08 -16.17
CA GLY A 148 -2.29 -0.47 -17.33
C GLY A 148 -0.97 -1.15 -16.99
N ARG A 149 -0.57 -2.09 -17.81
CA ARG A 149 0.76 -2.70 -17.78
C ARG A 149 1.41 -2.73 -19.15
N ILE A 150 2.71 -2.53 -19.17
CA ILE A 150 3.55 -2.66 -20.36
C ILE A 150 4.59 -3.72 -20.05
N GLY A 151 4.75 -4.71 -20.92
CA GLY A 151 5.61 -5.85 -20.67
C GLY A 151 6.48 -6.25 -21.85
N TYR A 152 7.48 -7.05 -21.51
CA TYR A 152 8.39 -7.71 -22.42
C TYR A 152 8.39 -9.22 -22.13
N ALA A 153 7.97 -9.99 -23.11
CA ALA A 153 7.92 -11.44 -23.04
C ALA A 153 9.22 -12.06 -23.52
N PHE A 154 9.82 -12.89 -22.69
CA PHE A 154 10.99 -13.70 -23.02
C PHE A 154 10.66 -15.17 -22.77
N ASP A 155 10.55 -15.98 -23.84
CA ASP A 155 10.03 -17.35 -23.77
C ASP A 155 8.68 -17.40 -23.01
N LYS A 156 8.64 -18.02 -21.85
CA LYS A 156 7.48 -18.17 -20.96
C LYS A 156 7.46 -17.16 -19.81
N THR A 157 8.37 -16.22 -19.82
CA THR A 157 8.49 -15.20 -18.77
C THR A 157 8.05 -13.84 -19.30
N LEU A 158 7.19 -13.17 -18.59
CA LEU A 158 6.76 -11.81 -18.85
C LEU A 158 7.28 -10.89 -17.75
N PHE A 159 8.11 -9.93 -18.12
CA PHE A 159 8.51 -8.81 -17.28
C PHE A 159 7.60 -7.62 -17.58
N TYR A 160 7.09 -6.95 -16.57
CA TYR A 160 6.20 -5.82 -16.79
C TYR A 160 6.37 -4.73 -15.76
N ILE A 161 6.05 -3.51 -16.16
CA ILE A 161 5.75 -2.39 -15.28
C ILE A 161 4.24 -2.16 -15.29
N LYS A 162 3.70 -1.73 -14.15
CA LYS A 162 2.28 -1.48 -13.95
C LYS A 162 2.07 -0.14 -13.30
N SER A 163 1.07 0.60 -13.75
CA SER A 163 0.66 1.86 -13.16
C SER A 163 -0.85 2.01 -13.25
N GLY A 164 -1.46 2.69 -12.26
CA GLY A 164 -2.90 2.87 -12.23
C GLY A 164 -3.39 3.71 -11.08
N ALA A 165 -4.72 3.77 -10.96
CA ALA A 165 -5.40 4.39 -9.84
C ALA A 165 -5.74 3.33 -8.78
N VAL A 166 -5.51 3.64 -7.51
CA VAL A 166 -5.90 2.83 -6.36
C VAL A 166 -6.92 3.60 -5.53
N PHE A 167 -7.92 2.90 -5.03
CA PHE A 167 -8.98 3.43 -4.18
C PHE A 167 -8.99 2.63 -2.88
N THR A 168 -8.81 3.32 -1.77
CA THR A 168 -8.80 2.71 -0.44
C THR A 168 -9.53 3.61 0.55
N LYS A 169 -9.79 3.10 1.74
CA LYS A 169 -10.43 3.85 2.82
C LYS A 169 -9.40 4.17 3.90
N THR A 170 -9.47 5.37 4.42
CA THR A 170 -8.66 5.80 5.55
C THR A 170 -9.56 6.23 6.68
N GLN A 171 -9.24 5.81 7.90
CA GLN A 171 -9.94 6.18 9.12
C GLN A 171 -8.93 6.66 10.14
N THR A 172 -9.24 7.77 10.82
CA THR A 172 -8.43 8.29 11.91
C THR A 172 -9.33 8.56 13.11
N ASN A 173 -8.85 8.24 14.30
CA ASN A 173 -9.52 8.51 15.56
C ASN A 173 -8.49 9.10 16.52
N TYR A 174 -8.86 10.21 17.15
CA TYR A 174 -8.09 10.81 18.22
C TYR A 174 -8.95 10.87 19.49
N SER A 175 -8.36 10.54 20.63
CA SER A 175 -9.01 10.64 21.92
C SER A 175 -8.00 11.15 22.95
N ASP A 176 -8.37 12.18 23.71
CA ASP A 176 -7.57 12.68 24.82
C ASP A 176 -7.82 11.93 26.13
N GLY A 177 -8.69 10.94 26.12
CA GLY A 177 -9.04 10.14 27.27
C GLY A 177 -10.05 10.78 28.21
N ASN A 178 -10.39 12.06 28.02
CA ASN A 178 -11.29 12.82 28.89
C ASN A 178 -12.54 13.34 28.14
N PHE A 179 -12.37 14.36 27.33
CA PHE A 179 -13.49 15.12 26.77
C PHE A 179 -13.46 15.27 25.26
N LEU A 180 -12.32 15.02 24.63
CA LEU A 180 -12.15 15.21 23.20
C LEU A 180 -12.00 13.88 22.48
N ASN A 181 -12.99 13.58 21.65
CA ASN A 181 -12.92 12.47 20.71
C ASN A 181 -13.19 13.00 19.31
N THR A 182 -12.26 12.80 18.40
CA THR A 182 -12.45 13.13 17.00
C THR A 182 -12.36 11.86 16.16
N SER A 183 -13.17 11.76 15.13
CA SER A 183 -13.12 10.66 14.19
C SER A 183 -13.30 11.15 12.76
N GLY A 184 -12.58 10.57 11.84
CA GLY A 184 -12.71 10.86 10.44
C GLY A 184 -12.60 9.59 9.59
N SER A 185 -13.34 9.57 8.49
CA SER A 185 -13.28 8.50 7.52
C SER A 185 -13.38 9.10 6.13
N SER A 186 -12.50 8.68 5.23
CA SER A 186 -12.49 9.18 3.85
C SER A 186 -12.13 8.07 2.88
N ASN A 187 -12.81 8.08 1.72
CA ASN A 187 -12.35 7.31 0.57
C ASN A 187 -11.16 8.05 -0.04
N THR A 188 -10.03 7.37 -0.10
CA THR A 188 -8.76 7.98 -0.49
C THR A 188 -8.34 7.43 -1.85
N PRO A 189 -8.50 8.22 -2.92
CA PRO A 189 -7.90 7.89 -4.20
C PRO A 189 -6.38 8.11 -4.14
N GLY A 190 -5.67 7.25 -4.82
CA GLY A 190 -4.22 7.32 -4.95
C GLY A 190 -3.75 6.79 -6.30
N TYR A 191 -2.46 6.68 -6.46
CA TYR A 191 -1.86 6.02 -7.62
C TYR A 191 -1.10 4.78 -7.20
N ALA A 192 -0.98 3.84 -8.12
CA ALA A 192 -0.15 2.66 -7.96
C ALA A 192 0.92 2.66 -9.06
N ILE A 193 2.14 2.29 -8.70
CA ILE A 193 3.23 2.09 -9.65
C ILE A 193 4.14 0.97 -9.16
N GLY A 194 4.62 0.14 -10.08
CA GLY A 194 5.54 -0.92 -9.74
C GLY A 194 5.86 -1.83 -10.91
N ALA A 195 6.39 -3.01 -10.58
CA ALA A 195 6.83 -3.98 -11.55
C ALA A 195 6.53 -5.40 -11.09
N GLY A 196 6.48 -6.31 -12.04
CA GLY A 196 6.28 -7.72 -11.77
C GLY A 196 6.91 -8.63 -12.81
N VAL A 197 6.96 -9.89 -12.44
CA VAL A 197 7.37 -10.99 -13.29
C VAL A 197 6.29 -12.05 -13.25
N GLU A 198 5.89 -12.55 -14.43
CA GLU A 198 4.89 -13.60 -14.57
C GLU A 198 5.49 -14.74 -15.42
N TYR A 199 5.32 -15.98 -14.97
CA TYR A 199 5.84 -17.16 -15.62
C TYR A 199 4.73 -18.15 -15.99
N ALA A 200 4.59 -18.45 -17.29
CA ALA A 200 3.63 -19.41 -17.78
C ALA A 200 4.10 -20.84 -17.50
N LEU A 201 3.27 -21.64 -16.82
CA LEU A 201 3.64 -22.98 -16.41
C LEU A 201 3.81 -23.93 -17.60
N PRO A 202 4.80 -24.84 -17.55
CA PRO A 202 4.98 -25.85 -18.60
C PRO A 202 3.83 -26.83 -18.67
N THR A 203 3.33 -27.11 -19.86
CA THR A 203 2.26 -28.11 -20.09
C THR A 203 2.59 -29.52 -19.64
N LYS A 204 3.88 -29.80 -19.41
CA LYS A 204 4.35 -31.11 -18.93
C LYS A 204 3.85 -31.47 -17.53
N TRP A 205 3.47 -30.49 -16.71
CA TRP A 205 3.03 -30.71 -15.35
C TRP A 205 1.60 -31.26 -15.29
N PHE A 206 0.67 -30.65 -16.03
CA PHE A 206 -0.73 -31.10 -16.19
C PHE A 206 -1.38 -30.34 -17.36
N LYS A 207 -2.45 -30.91 -17.93
CA LYS A 207 -3.09 -30.36 -19.15
C LYS A 207 -3.57 -28.90 -18.99
N LEU A 208 -4.05 -28.52 -17.80
CA LEU A 208 -4.47 -27.14 -17.51
C LEU A 208 -3.31 -26.15 -17.34
N ALA A 209 -2.07 -26.62 -17.12
CA ALA A 209 -0.90 -25.77 -16.90
C ALA A 209 -0.64 -24.79 -18.04
N LYS A 210 -1.02 -25.15 -19.26
CA LYS A 210 -0.86 -24.30 -20.45
C LYS A 210 -1.48 -22.89 -20.30
N ASN A 211 -2.53 -22.77 -19.48
CA ASN A 211 -3.26 -21.53 -19.28
C ASN A 211 -3.00 -20.89 -17.91
N ILE A 212 -2.12 -21.50 -17.12
CA ILE A 212 -1.82 -21.02 -15.76
C ILE A 212 -0.44 -20.35 -15.77
N SER A 213 -0.37 -19.20 -15.12
CA SER A 213 0.89 -18.51 -14.81
C SER A 213 0.98 -18.19 -13.33
N ILE A 214 2.21 -18.07 -12.84
CA ILE A 214 2.53 -17.59 -11.50
C ILE A 214 3.14 -16.22 -11.66
N LYS A 215 2.70 -15.24 -10.87
CA LYS A 215 3.25 -13.89 -10.86
C LYS A 215 3.81 -13.50 -9.50
N THR A 216 4.86 -12.70 -9.53
CA THR A 216 5.31 -11.91 -8.38
C THR A 216 5.25 -10.44 -8.76
N GLU A 217 4.77 -9.60 -7.85
CA GLU A 217 4.55 -8.19 -8.15
C GLU A 217 4.90 -7.35 -6.92
N TYR A 218 5.62 -6.26 -7.16
CA TYR A 218 5.81 -5.18 -6.21
C TYR A 218 5.08 -3.95 -6.70
N LEU A 219 4.23 -3.36 -5.84
CA LEU A 219 3.58 -2.09 -6.11
C LEU A 219 3.74 -1.13 -4.93
N TYR A 220 4.01 0.10 -5.27
CA TYR A 220 3.88 1.24 -4.37
C TYR A 220 2.52 1.89 -4.59
N PHE A 221 1.73 2.04 -3.52
CA PHE A 221 0.50 2.81 -3.51
C PHE A 221 0.78 4.19 -2.91
N GLY A 222 0.75 5.21 -3.74
CA GLY A 222 0.89 6.59 -3.30
C GLY A 222 -0.47 7.15 -2.87
N ILE A 223 -0.71 7.14 -1.57
CA ILE A 223 -1.95 7.64 -0.94
C ILE A 223 -1.71 8.94 -0.18
N ASN A 224 -0.79 9.75 -0.61
CA ASN A 224 -0.38 11.00 0.03
C ASN A 224 -1.57 11.95 0.22
N ARG A 225 -2.38 11.72 1.23
CA ARG A 225 -3.53 12.55 1.54
C ARG A 225 -3.45 13.06 2.95
N ILE A 226 -3.74 14.34 3.09
CA ILE A 226 -4.03 14.96 4.38
C ILE A 226 -5.47 14.64 4.73
N GLN A 227 -5.66 13.90 5.80
CA GLN A 227 -6.98 13.68 6.37
C GLN A 227 -7.14 14.57 7.58
N THR A 228 -8.29 15.22 7.68
CA THR A 228 -8.67 16.04 8.82
C THR A 228 -9.82 15.38 9.55
N SER A 229 -9.63 15.10 10.80
CA SER A 229 -10.68 14.62 11.70
C SER A 229 -11.20 15.78 12.53
N SER A 230 -12.50 15.84 12.75
CA SER A 230 -13.13 16.93 13.49
C SER A 230 -13.99 16.38 14.61
N GLY A 231 -14.03 17.09 15.72
CA GLY A 231 -14.88 16.75 16.87
C GLY A 231 -15.10 17.96 17.76
N ASN A 232 -16.04 17.87 18.68
CA ASN A 232 -16.33 18.92 19.63
C ASN A 232 -15.86 18.52 21.04
N ASN A 233 -15.28 19.47 21.77
CA ASN A 233 -15.02 19.28 23.19
C ASN A 233 -16.28 19.53 24.03
N PHE A 234 -16.15 19.35 25.35
CA PHE A 234 -17.22 19.60 26.32
C PHE A 234 -17.82 21.02 26.20
N ASN A 235 -17.04 22.01 25.77
CA ASN A 235 -17.49 23.40 25.59
C ASN A 235 -18.05 23.69 24.19
N GLY A 236 -18.24 22.67 23.35
CA GLY A 236 -18.75 22.83 21.98
C GLY A 236 -17.76 23.41 20.97
N ASN A 237 -16.49 23.57 21.34
CA ASN A 237 -15.46 24.05 20.43
C ASN A 237 -15.07 22.96 19.42
N LEU A 238 -14.97 23.35 18.16
CA LEU A 238 -14.55 22.44 17.09
C LEU A 238 -13.03 22.22 17.11
N TYR A 239 -12.62 20.98 17.07
CA TYR A 239 -11.22 20.57 16.96
C TYR A 239 -11.01 19.76 15.66
N THR A 240 -9.86 19.96 15.05
CA THR A 240 -9.47 19.22 13.86
C THR A 240 -8.04 18.72 14.02
N THR A 241 -7.77 17.49 13.62
CA THR A 241 -6.42 16.95 13.46
C THR A 241 -6.15 16.73 12.00
N THR A 242 -4.95 17.09 11.55
CA THR A 242 -4.54 16.88 10.17
C THR A 242 -3.50 15.77 10.12
N ASP A 243 -3.82 14.71 9.40
CA ASP A 243 -2.98 13.54 9.26
C ASP A 243 -2.40 13.46 7.86
N SER A 244 -1.08 13.36 7.76
CA SER A 244 -0.39 13.06 6.52
C SER A 244 -0.02 11.59 6.50
N ILE A 245 -0.64 10.85 5.58
CA ILE A 245 -0.42 9.43 5.39
C ILE A 245 0.46 9.25 4.17
N SER A 246 1.64 8.69 4.36
CA SER A 246 2.52 8.33 3.26
C SER A 246 2.11 7.00 2.62
N GLY A 247 2.65 6.71 1.44
CA GLY A 247 2.29 5.55 0.66
C GLY A 247 2.56 4.19 1.29
N ILE A 248 2.17 3.15 0.59
CA ILE A 248 2.27 1.76 1.02
C ILE A 248 3.10 0.98 0.02
N HIS A 249 4.08 0.24 0.50
CA HIS A 249 4.81 -0.78 -0.26
C HIS A 249 4.06 -2.10 -0.17
N THR A 250 3.82 -2.76 -1.30
CA THR A 250 3.21 -4.08 -1.34
C THR A 250 4.09 -5.05 -2.10
N ALA A 251 4.18 -6.29 -1.63
CA ALA A 251 4.81 -7.39 -2.34
C ALA A 251 3.81 -8.55 -2.39
N LYS A 252 3.52 -9.04 -3.60
CA LYS A 252 2.46 -10.01 -3.85
C LYS A 252 2.98 -11.19 -4.67
N ILE A 253 2.44 -12.37 -4.39
CA ILE A 253 2.53 -13.55 -5.26
C ILE A 253 1.12 -13.93 -5.68
N GLY A 254 0.95 -14.34 -6.92
CA GLY A 254 -0.38 -14.66 -7.46
C GLY A 254 -0.33 -15.75 -8.52
N VAL A 255 -1.52 -16.23 -8.85
CA VAL A 255 -1.75 -17.19 -9.92
C VAL A 255 -2.81 -16.61 -10.84
N ASN A 256 -2.56 -16.65 -12.14
CA ASN A 256 -3.52 -16.25 -13.17
C ASN A 256 -3.92 -17.46 -14.02
N TYR A 257 -5.16 -17.47 -14.46
CA TYR A 257 -5.68 -18.37 -15.48
C TYR A 257 -6.08 -17.55 -16.70
N LYS A 258 -5.49 -17.87 -17.86
CA LYS A 258 -5.79 -17.24 -19.16
C LYS A 258 -6.80 -18.06 -19.92
N PHE A 259 -7.79 -17.43 -20.50
CA PHE A 259 -8.82 -18.04 -21.36
C PHE A 259 -8.38 -18.14 -22.82
#